data_24399bae19633fc9c3d44993389a5735
#
_entry.id   24399bae19633fc9c3d44993389a5735
#
_cell.length_a   1.000
_cell.length_b   1.000
_cell.length_c   1.000
_cell.angle_alpha   90.00
_cell.angle_beta   90.00
_cell.angle_gamma   90.00
#
_symmetry.space_group_name_H-M   'P 1'
#
loop_
_entity.id
_entity.type
_entity.pdbx_description
1 polymer ?
#
loop_
_entity_poly.entity_id
_entity_poly.type
_entity_poly.pdbx_seq_one_letter_code
_entity_poly.pdbx_strand_id
1 'polypeptide(L)'
;GEMQPSFNESIRGCDLFLVQSTNPPGDNLLELLLMIDAAKRASANTITVVIPYYGYARQDRKDKPRVSIGSKMIADVLSAAGASRVITMDLHAPQIQGFFNVPVDHLDSSVVFIPYIKSYTII
;
A
#
# COMPACT_ATOMS: atom_id res chain seq x y z
N GLY A 1 8.45 -2.06 -23.03
CA GLY A 1 7.85 -3.26 -22.59
C GLY A 1 6.86 -3.13 -21.47
N GLU A 2 5.87 -3.99 -21.51
CA GLU A 2 4.90 -4.10 -20.45
C GLU A 2 5.48 -4.91 -19.26
N MET A 3 5.08 -4.54 -18.03
CA MET A 3 5.48 -5.27 -16.85
C MET A 3 4.70 -6.58 -16.75
N GLN A 4 5.39 -7.66 -16.37
CA GLN A 4 4.77 -8.94 -16.12
C GLN A 4 5.46 -9.63 -14.94
N PRO A 5 5.07 -9.30 -13.70
CA PRO A 5 5.65 -9.94 -12.53
C PRO A 5 5.26 -11.41 -12.44
N SER A 6 6.14 -12.20 -11.88
CA SER A 6 5.90 -13.63 -11.64
C SER A 6 6.59 -14.05 -10.34
N PHE A 7 6.09 -15.12 -9.72
CA PHE A 7 6.71 -15.71 -8.55
C PHE A 7 7.64 -16.84 -8.97
N ASN A 8 8.85 -16.88 -8.43
CA ASN A 8 9.84 -17.90 -8.76
C ASN A 8 9.60 -19.23 -8.03
N GLU A 9 8.77 -19.19 -6.99
CA GLU A 9 8.43 -20.34 -6.17
C GLU A 9 6.92 -20.48 -6.05
N SER A 10 6.44 -21.65 -5.63
CA SER A 10 5.03 -21.81 -5.32
C SER A 10 4.66 -21.02 -4.07
N ILE A 11 3.61 -20.23 -4.17
CA ILE A 11 3.04 -19.46 -3.04
C ILE A 11 1.65 -19.98 -2.66
N ARG A 12 1.27 -21.15 -3.18
CA ARG A 12 -0.05 -21.73 -2.89
C ARG A 12 -0.24 -21.91 -1.38
N GLY A 13 -1.33 -21.38 -0.87
CA GLY A 13 -1.69 -21.46 0.55
C GLY A 13 -0.86 -20.57 1.49
N CYS A 14 0.07 -19.78 0.96
CA CYS A 14 0.90 -18.89 1.77
C CYS A 14 0.15 -17.63 2.18
N ASP A 15 0.51 -17.10 3.35
CA ASP A 15 0.14 -15.74 3.74
C ASP A 15 1.24 -14.81 3.21
N LEU A 16 0.92 -14.13 2.13
CA LEU A 16 1.89 -13.39 1.33
C LEU A 16 1.93 -11.93 1.73
N PHE A 17 3.13 -11.37 1.79
CA PHE A 17 3.35 -9.94 1.96
C PHE A 17 4.01 -9.38 0.70
N LEU A 18 3.37 -8.39 0.10
CA LEU A 18 3.91 -7.66 -1.05
C LEU A 18 4.30 -6.26 -0.60
N VAL A 19 5.55 -5.89 -0.81
CA VAL A 19 6.08 -4.58 -0.39
C VAL A 19 6.32 -3.72 -1.62
N GLN A 20 5.59 -2.61 -1.73
CA GLN A 20 5.72 -1.70 -2.86
C GLN A 20 5.20 -0.33 -2.50
N SER A 21 6.02 0.71 -2.65
CA SER A 21 5.55 2.08 -2.59
C SER A 21 4.83 2.47 -3.88
N THR A 22 3.77 3.26 -3.75
CA THR A 22 2.95 3.66 -4.90
C THR A 22 3.16 5.13 -5.28
N ASN A 23 4.38 5.61 -5.05
CA ASN A 23 4.78 6.95 -5.51
C ASN A 23 4.71 7.04 -7.03
N PRO A 24 4.47 8.24 -7.58
CA PRO A 24 4.54 8.44 -9.03
C PRO A 24 5.89 8.02 -9.59
N PRO A 25 5.95 7.51 -10.83
CA PRO A 25 4.85 7.43 -11.79
C PRO A 25 3.84 6.33 -11.46
N GLY A 26 2.67 6.38 -12.12
CA GLY A 26 1.60 5.41 -11.91
C GLY A 26 1.99 3.96 -12.15
N ASP A 27 3.10 3.72 -12.85
CA ASP A 27 3.64 2.38 -13.06
C ASP A 27 3.92 1.65 -11.75
N ASN A 28 4.29 2.36 -10.70
CA ASN A 28 4.53 1.75 -9.39
C ASN A 28 3.24 1.16 -8.81
N LEU A 29 2.13 1.85 -8.96
CA LEU A 29 0.82 1.32 -8.56
C LEU A 29 0.42 0.15 -9.44
N LEU A 30 0.59 0.28 -10.76
CA LEU A 30 0.25 -0.78 -11.70
C LEU A 30 1.05 -2.05 -11.41
N GLU A 31 2.33 -1.93 -11.11
CA GLU A 31 3.16 -3.07 -10.75
C GLU A 31 2.62 -3.78 -9.51
N LEU A 32 2.22 -3.03 -8.49
CA LEU A 32 1.62 -3.62 -7.28
C LEU A 32 0.32 -4.36 -7.63
N LEU A 33 -0.54 -3.78 -8.46
CA LEU A 33 -1.79 -4.41 -8.87
C LEU A 33 -1.55 -5.71 -9.64
N LEU A 34 -0.54 -5.73 -10.52
CA LEU A 34 -0.16 -6.93 -11.25
C LEU A 34 0.39 -8.01 -10.31
N MET A 35 1.16 -7.63 -9.30
CA MET A 35 1.65 -8.58 -8.29
C MET A 35 0.51 -9.17 -7.48
N ILE A 36 -0.47 -8.36 -7.09
CA ILE A 36 -1.65 -8.84 -6.36
C ILE A 36 -2.43 -9.85 -7.23
N ASP A 37 -2.64 -9.52 -8.49
CA ASP A 37 -3.35 -10.42 -9.42
C ASP A 37 -2.60 -11.75 -9.59
N ALA A 38 -1.30 -11.69 -9.78
CA ALA A 38 -0.47 -12.89 -9.89
C ALA A 38 -0.54 -13.74 -8.63
N ALA A 39 -0.50 -13.12 -7.44
CA ALA A 39 -0.62 -13.81 -6.17
C ALA A 39 -1.97 -14.50 -6.01
N LYS A 40 -3.04 -13.82 -6.41
CA LYS A 40 -4.39 -14.35 -6.36
C LYS A 40 -4.53 -15.58 -7.28
N ARG A 41 -4.02 -15.49 -8.51
CA ARG A 41 -4.03 -16.60 -9.47
C ARG A 41 -3.16 -17.77 -9.04
N ALA A 42 -2.10 -17.50 -8.29
CA ALA A 42 -1.22 -18.52 -7.72
C ALA A 42 -1.77 -19.14 -6.42
N SER A 43 -2.99 -18.78 -6.03
CA SER A 43 -3.71 -19.33 -4.88
C SER A 43 -3.05 -19.04 -3.52
N ALA A 44 -2.50 -17.85 -3.36
CA ALA A 44 -2.08 -17.37 -2.04
C ALA A 44 -3.29 -17.39 -1.08
N ASN A 45 -3.06 -17.72 0.18
CA ASN A 45 -4.13 -17.75 1.18
C ASN A 45 -4.59 -16.33 1.54
N THR A 46 -3.65 -15.47 1.88
CA THR A 46 -3.90 -14.03 2.13
C THR A 46 -2.85 -13.20 1.41
N ILE A 47 -3.23 -11.97 1.05
CA ILE A 47 -2.35 -11.02 0.37
C ILE A 47 -2.37 -9.73 1.18
N THR A 48 -1.31 -9.51 1.96
CA THR A 48 -1.09 -8.28 2.70
C THR A 48 -0.19 -7.38 1.87
N VAL A 49 -0.66 -6.18 1.54
CA VAL A 49 0.16 -5.21 0.82
C VAL A 49 0.76 -4.21 1.80
N VAL A 50 2.08 -4.09 1.75
CA VAL A 50 2.84 -3.16 2.59
C VAL A 50 3.25 -1.99 1.69
N ILE A 51 2.70 -0.82 1.97
CA ILE A 51 2.90 0.37 1.14
C ILE A 51 3.60 1.43 1.99
N PRO A 52 4.95 1.45 2.01
CA PRO A 52 5.69 2.41 2.83
C PRO A 52 5.39 3.86 2.45
N TYR A 53 5.15 4.14 1.17
CA TYR A 53 4.70 5.43 0.70
C TYR A 53 3.41 5.25 -0.11
N TYR A 54 2.31 5.75 0.43
CA TYR A 54 1.00 5.69 -0.21
C TYR A 54 0.85 6.89 -1.14
N GLY A 55 1.06 6.67 -2.43
CA GLY A 55 0.95 7.71 -3.44
C GLY A 55 -0.46 8.24 -3.57
N TYR A 56 -0.56 9.50 -3.99
CA TYR A 56 -1.83 10.22 -4.15
C TYR A 56 -2.62 10.41 -2.85
N ALA A 57 -1.98 10.23 -1.70
CA ALA A 57 -2.61 10.40 -0.39
C ALA A 57 -3.14 11.82 -0.17
N ARG A 58 -2.51 12.81 -0.78
CA ARG A 58 -2.96 14.20 -0.68
C ARG A 58 -4.30 14.45 -1.38
N GLN A 59 -4.70 13.56 -2.30
CA GLN A 59 -6.00 13.62 -2.96
C GLN A 59 -7.05 12.89 -2.13
N ASP A 60 -7.22 13.32 -0.89
CA ASP A 60 -8.08 12.68 0.10
C ASP A 60 -9.46 13.35 0.22
N ARG A 61 -9.67 14.45 -0.49
CA ARG A 61 -10.94 15.19 -0.49
C ARG A 61 -11.07 16.01 -1.76
N LYS A 62 -12.29 16.42 -2.06
CA LYS A 62 -12.56 17.36 -3.15
C LYS A 62 -12.28 18.79 -2.65
N ASP A 63 -11.23 19.39 -3.16
CA ASP A 63 -10.88 20.78 -2.88
C ASP A 63 -11.49 21.77 -3.89
N LYS A 64 -12.05 21.26 -4.97
CA LYS A 64 -12.71 22.03 -6.03
C LYS A 64 -13.70 21.14 -6.79
N PRO A 65 -14.60 21.73 -7.61
CA PRO A 65 -15.57 20.95 -8.39
C PRO A 65 -14.88 20.05 -9.42
N ARG A 66 -15.50 18.92 -9.69
CA ARG A 66 -15.15 18.00 -10.79
C ARG A 66 -13.71 17.46 -10.72
N VAL A 67 -13.23 17.17 -9.51
CA VAL A 67 -11.95 16.50 -9.30
C VAL A 67 -12.16 15.12 -8.68
N SER A 68 -11.17 14.27 -8.81
CA SER A 68 -11.16 12.95 -8.20
C SER A 68 -10.81 13.02 -6.71
N ILE A 69 -11.15 11.96 -5.99
CA ILE A 69 -10.57 11.65 -4.69
C ILE A 69 -9.62 10.47 -4.93
N GLY A 70 -8.39 10.78 -5.34
CA GLY A 70 -7.45 9.78 -5.82
C GLY A 70 -7.10 8.73 -4.79
N SER A 71 -6.93 9.12 -3.52
CA SER A 71 -6.61 8.16 -2.45
C SER A 71 -7.73 7.16 -2.21
N LYS A 72 -9.00 7.57 -2.36
CA LYS A 72 -10.15 6.67 -2.28
C LYS A 72 -10.20 5.71 -3.46
N MET A 73 -9.98 6.23 -4.66
CA MET A 73 -9.96 5.41 -5.87
C MET A 73 -8.88 4.33 -5.79
N ILE A 74 -7.67 4.68 -5.34
CA ILE A 74 -6.58 3.72 -5.18
C ILE A 74 -6.93 2.67 -4.13
N ALA A 75 -7.54 3.07 -3.01
CA ALA A 75 -7.98 2.13 -1.98
C ALA A 75 -8.98 1.11 -2.55
N ASP A 76 -9.92 1.58 -3.34
CA ASP A 76 -10.93 0.71 -3.96
C ASP A 76 -10.28 -0.26 -4.96
N VAL A 77 -9.34 0.22 -5.77
CA VAL A 77 -8.65 -0.60 -6.76
C VAL A 77 -7.80 -1.68 -6.10
N LEU A 78 -7.09 -1.36 -5.03
CA LEU A 78 -6.29 -2.34 -4.28
C LEU A 78 -7.17 -3.43 -3.68
N SER A 79 -8.30 -3.05 -3.11
CA SER A 79 -9.27 -4.00 -2.55
C SER A 79 -9.86 -4.88 -3.64
N ALA A 80 -10.26 -4.29 -4.76
CA ALA A 80 -10.84 -5.02 -5.89
C ALA A 80 -9.84 -5.99 -6.52
N ALA A 81 -8.56 -5.62 -6.56
CA ALA A 81 -7.51 -6.50 -7.10
C ALA A 81 -7.28 -7.74 -6.25
N GLY A 82 -7.57 -7.68 -4.95
CA GLY A 82 -7.47 -8.85 -4.08
C GLY A 82 -6.66 -8.66 -2.80
N ALA A 83 -6.26 -7.45 -2.46
CA ALA A 83 -5.57 -7.19 -1.18
C ALA A 83 -6.50 -7.56 -0.02
N SER A 84 -6.00 -8.39 0.91
CA SER A 84 -6.74 -8.83 2.10
C SER A 84 -6.54 -7.88 3.28
N ARG A 85 -5.39 -7.24 3.34
CA ARG A 85 -4.98 -6.30 4.38
C ARG A 85 -3.98 -5.33 3.80
N VAL A 86 -3.96 -4.11 4.33
CA VAL A 86 -3.02 -3.07 3.90
C VAL A 86 -2.24 -2.59 5.13
N ILE A 87 -0.94 -2.44 4.97
CA ILE A 87 -0.06 -1.83 5.97
C ILE A 87 0.52 -0.58 5.34
N THR A 88 0.29 0.57 5.95
CA THR A 88 0.80 1.86 5.49
C THR A 88 1.68 2.51 6.54
N MET A 89 2.49 3.47 6.12
CA MET A 89 3.34 4.24 7.02
C MET A 89 3.16 5.73 6.75
N ASP A 90 3.06 6.51 7.83
CA ASP A 90 3.03 7.98 7.77
C ASP A 90 2.05 8.54 6.74
N LEU A 91 0.79 8.08 6.78
CA LEU A 91 -0.24 8.59 5.90
C LEU A 91 -0.37 10.11 6.04
N HIS A 92 -0.62 10.79 4.92
CA HIS A 92 -0.89 12.22 4.88
C HIS A 92 -1.99 12.63 5.87
N ALA A 93 -3.03 11.81 5.96
CA ALA A 93 -4.13 12.01 6.90
C ALA A 93 -4.58 10.65 7.44
N PRO A 94 -4.64 10.46 8.78
CA PRO A 94 -5.01 9.16 9.34
C PRO A 94 -6.38 8.66 8.91
N GLN A 95 -7.32 9.56 8.62
CA GLN A 95 -8.67 9.20 8.18
C GLN A 95 -8.70 8.49 6.82
N ILE A 96 -7.62 8.50 6.05
CA ILE A 96 -7.51 7.76 4.78
C ILE A 96 -7.71 6.26 5.01
N GLN A 97 -7.42 5.76 6.21
CA GLN A 97 -7.69 4.38 6.58
C GLN A 97 -9.16 3.99 6.35
N GLY A 98 -10.07 4.94 6.54
CA GLY A 98 -11.50 4.71 6.34
C GLY A 98 -11.91 4.53 4.88
N PHE A 99 -11.03 4.80 3.92
CA PHE A 99 -11.29 4.57 2.50
C PHE A 99 -11.23 3.10 2.10
N PHE A 100 -10.56 2.28 2.91
CA PHE A 100 -10.38 0.87 2.61
C PHE A 100 -11.55 0.04 3.16
N ASN A 101 -11.94 -0.98 2.39
CA ASN A 101 -12.93 -1.97 2.81
C ASN A 101 -12.27 -3.20 3.46
N VAL A 102 -10.96 -3.20 3.59
CA VAL A 102 -10.15 -4.24 4.24
C VAL A 102 -9.45 -3.66 5.45
N PRO A 103 -8.99 -4.49 6.39
CA PRO A 103 -8.24 -4.00 7.54
C PRO A 103 -6.98 -3.24 7.11
N VAL A 104 -6.71 -2.14 7.82
CA VAL A 104 -5.51 -1.32 7.59
C VAL A 104 -4.75 -1.17 8.89
N ASP A 105 -3.45 -1.43 8.85
CA ASP A 105 -2.53 -1.12 9.93
C ASP A 105 -1.72 0.11 9.51
N HIS A 106 -1.87 1.20 10.23
CA HIS A 106 -1.15 2.44 9.99
C HIS A 106 0.03 2.54 10.95
N LEU A 107 1.24 2.48 10.42
CA LEU A 107 2.46 2.57 11.20
C LEU A 107 2.97 4.01 11.19
N ASP A 108 3.56 4.40 12.32
CA ASP A 108 4.19 5.71 12.48
C ASP A 108 5.70 5.52 12.54
N SER A 109 6.42 6.15 11.64
CA SER A 109 7.88 6.03 11.57
C SER A 109 8.59 6.61 12.79
N SER A 110 7.93 7.44 13.58
CA SER A 110 8.49 7.97 14.83
C SER A 110 8.93 6.87 15.79
N VAL A 111 8.28 5.72 15.74
CA VAL A 111 8.65 4.53 16.54
C VAL A 111 10.08 4.08 16.25
N VAL A 112 10.54 4.27 15.01
CA VAL A 112 11.91 3.94 14.58
C VAL A 112 12.84 5.14 14.78
N PHE A 113 12.41 6.32 14.36
CA PHE A 113 13.27 7.50 14.35
C PHE A 113 13.56 8.06 15.73
N ILE A 114 12.60 8.08 16.65
CA ILE A 114 12.79 8.65 17.98
C ILE A 114 13.88 7.90 18.75
N PRO A 115 13.85 6.57 18.87
CA PRO A 115 14.95 5.84 19.54
C PRO A 115 16.29 6.04 18.85
N TYR A 116 16.31 6.08 17.52
CA TYR A 116 17.51 6.29 16.74
C TYR A 116 18.13 7.66 17.04
N ILE A 117 17.32 8.72 16.99
CA ILE A 117 17.78 10.08 17.28
C ILE A 117 18.28 10.17 18.72
N LYS A 118 17.57 9.58 19.68
CA LYS A 118 17.98 9.58 21.08
C LYS A 118 19.32 8.89 21.29
N SER A 119 19.64 7.89 20.48
CA SER A 119 20.94 7.20 20.58
C SER A 119 22.12 8.09 20.22
N TYR A 120 21.88 9.18 19.50
CA TYR A 120 22.89 10.19 19.14
C TYR A 120 22.86 11.43 20.03
N THR A 121 21.93 11.50 20.99
CA THR A 121 21.87 12.63 21.90
C THR A 121 22.92 12.47 22.98
N ILE A 122 23.93 13.34 22.94
CA ILE A 122 24.94 13.43 23.98
C ILE A 122 24.57 14.60 24.87
N ILE A 123 24.39 14.31 26.10
CA ILE A 123 24.11 15.33 27.12
C ILE A 123 25.29 15.38 28.06
#